data_29efa61cfc5a017415f54e9f63478fe1
#
_entry.id   29efa61cfc5a017415f54e9f63478fe1
#
_cell.length_a   1.000
_cell.length_b   1.000
_cell.length_c   1.000
_cell.angle_alpha   90.00
_cell.angle_beta   90.00
_cell.angle_gamma   90.00
#
_symmetry.space_group_name_H-M   'P 1'
#
loop_
_entity.id
_entity.type
_entity.pdbx_description
1 polymer ?
#
loop_
_entity_poly.entity_id
_entity_poly.type
_entity_poly.pdbx_seq_one_letter_code
_entity_poly.pdbx_strand_id
1 'polypeptide(L)'
;MSLPNRYFAAVLMCLAFWCATHNTLVAQQVIGQRLMNRLQGKAKVESANFIVYANDRIMAAKVSQAAEGFRKSLSAQWLGRELPAWRQKCPIHVHIDLHAGGETKFAFEMTGRSNRGVPVDWRMEVAGSPERILDAVLPHEITHTIFATHFGRPLPRWADEGACTTVEHISERSKNHQMLLQFLTTSRGIPFNRMYTMKQYPSDILPLYAQGYSLAKYLIFQKGRRHFLNYIDRGMQYEEHGAGISGWNRATSEFYGFDDLSDLQLSWVAWVRNGSNQEAAAKLARKTEPKLAPTIQQPQQTFTRNSPRPTPTKTNGQVRSLLDTDTAKVAFANQNDSWYASQMQIDATARAARRAQTIQTRKASAVDAQRAFQKQTAPVRDSRLTTPTDLMLR
;
A
#
# COMPACT_ATOMS: atom_id res chain seq x y z
N MET A 1 65.46 -25.40 -19.11
CA MET A 1 64.96 -26.54 -18.30
C MET A 1 63.47 -26.38 -18.11
N SER A 2 62.67 -27.03 -18.95
CA SER A 2 61.20 -26.99 -18.88
C SER A 2 60.72 -28.15 -18.00
N LEU A 3 60.06 -27.84 -16.89
CA LEU A 3 59.40 -28.84 -16.05
C LEU A 3 58.22 -29.47 -16.79
N PRO A 4 58.02 -30.77 -16.65
CA PRO A 4 57.10 -31.46 -17.53
C PRO A 4 55.63 -31.25 -17.16
N ASN A 5 54.86 -31.02 -18.23
CA ASN A 5 53.42 -30.80 -18.30
C ASN A 5 52.50 -31.91 -17.66
N ARG A 6 53.12 -32.93 -17.06
CA ARG A 6 52.44 -34.09 -16.46
C ARG A 6 51.83 -33.82 -15.08
N TYR A 7 52.39 -32.90 -14.31
CA TYR A 7 51.89 -32.54 -12.97
C TYR A 7 50.67 -31.61 -13.05
N PHE A 8 50.61 -30.76 -14.08
CA PHE A 8 49.49 -29.86 -14.28
C PHE A 8 48.20 -30.63 -14.66
N ALA A 9 48.29 -31.69 -15.46
CA ALA A 9 47.19 -32.56 -15.84
C ALA A 9 46.67 -33.37 -14.63
N ALA A 10 47.56 -33.86 -13.75
CA ALA A 10 47.19 -34.61 -12.57
C ALA A 10 46.45 -33.74 -11.54
N VAL A 11 46.85 -32.49 -11.31
CA VAL A 11 46.20 -31.55 -10.40
C VAL A 11 44.82 -31.15 -10.93
N LEU A 12 44.66 -30.90 -12.21
CA LEU A 12 43.35 -30.61 -12.83
C LEU A 12 42.41 -31.82 -12.78
N MET A 13 42.88 -33.06 -12.95
CA MET A 13 42.06 -34.25 -12.79
C MET A 13 41.64 -34.46 -11.32
N CYS A 14 42.50 -34.22 -10.35
CA CYS A 14 42.14 -34.31 -8.92
C CYS A 14 41.10 -33.25 -8.52
N LEU A 15 41.22 -32.00 -9.01
CA LEU A 15 40.25 -30.95 -8.76
C LEU A 15 38.90 -31.21 -9.42
N ALA A 16 38.89 -31.75 -10.66
CA ALA A 16 37.68 -32.15 -11.36
C ALA A 16 36.96 -33.33 -10.65
N PHE A 17 37.74 -34.29 -10.15
CA PHE A 17 37.20 -35.44 -9.40
C PHE A 17 36.66 -35.00 -8.05
N TRP A 18 37.31 -34.05 -7.37
CA TRP A 18 36.86 -33.49 -6.08
C TRP A 18 35.61 -32.66 -6.24
N CYS A 19 35.48 -31.82 -7.27
CA CYS A 19 34.25 -31.08 -7.59
C CYS A 19 33.09 -32.02 -8.00
N ALA A 20 33.36 -33.09 -8.77
CA ALA A 20 32.34 -34.05 -9.16
C ALA A 20 31.79 -34.83 -7.94
N THR A 21 32.66 -35.27 -7.03
CA THR A 21 32.25 -35.99 -5.81
C THR A 21 31.50 -35.10 -4.84
N HIS A 22 31.85 -33.81 -4.67
CA HIS A 22 31.12 -32.87 -3.84
C HIS A 22 29.71 -32.58 -4.35
N ASN A 23 29.58 -32.38 -5.68
CA ASN A 23 28.28 -32.16 -6.30
C ASN A 23 27.34 -33.37 -6.19
N THR A 24 27.87 -34.58 -6.30
CA THR A 24 27.08 -35.81 -6.13
C THR A 24 26.66 -36.06 -4.69
N LEU A 25 27.52 -35.74 -3.69
CA LEU A 25 27.17 -35.85 -2.29
C LEU A 25 26.07 -34.85 -1.88
N VAL A 26 26.14 -33.61 -2.35
CA VAL A 26 25.10 -32.59 -2.10
C VAL A 26 23.78 -32.99 -2.78
N ALA A 27 23.85 -33.49 -4.02
CA ALA A 27 22.65 -33.97 -4.72
C ALA A 27 22.02 -35.20 -4.03
N GLN A 28 22.83 -36.14 -3.54
CA GLN A 28 22.33 -37.30 -2.78
C GLN A 28 21.74 -36.90 -1.42
N GLN A 29 22.34 -35.94 -0.71
CA GLN A 29 21.75 -35.40 0.51
C GLN A 29 20.40 -34.73 0.27
N VAL A 30 20.27 -33.91 -0.77
CA VAL A 30 19.02 -33.25 -1.14
C VAL A 30 17.94 -34.26 -1.55
N ILE A 31 18.33 -35.29 -2.32
CA ILE A 31 17.42 -36.38 -2.73
C ILE A 31 17.01 -37.22 -1.54
N GLY A 32 17.95 -37.57 -0.65
CA GLY A 32 17.70 -38.31 0.59
C GLY A 32 16.76 -37.56 1.52
N GLN A 33 16.96 -36.25 1.68
CA GLN A 33 16.12 -35.39 2.50
C GLN A 33 14.71 -35.23 1.92
N ARG A 34 14.58 -35.10 0.60
CA ARG A 34 13.28 -35.10 -0.10
C ARG A 34 12.54 -36.45 0.02
N LEU A 35 13.26 -37.55 0.00
CA LEU A 35 12.69 -38.89 0.17
C LEU A 35 12.25 -39.14 1.62
N MET A 36 13.08 -38.77 2.61
CA MET A 36 12.74 -38.82 4.03
C MET A 36 11.54 -37.93 4.36
N ASN A 37 11.45 -36.72 3.79
CA ASN A 37 10.31 -35.82 3.95
C ASN A 37 9.02 -36.39 3.29
N ARG A 38 9.13 -37.24 2.26
CA ARG A 38 7.99 -37.94 1.66
C ARG A 38 7.54 -39.15 2.48
N LEU A 39 8.45 -39.81 3.19
CA LEU A 39 8.18 -41.02 3.98
C LEU A 39 7.72 -40.69 5.41
N GLN A 40 8.11 -39.54 5.94
CA GLN A 40 7.55 -39.04 7.20
C GLN A 40 6.22 -38.35 6.91
N GLY A 41 5.10 -38.94 7.32
CA GLY A 41 3.80 -38.29 7.26
C GLY A 41 3.87 -36.90 7.89
N LYS A 42 3.37 -35.87 7.22
CA LYS A 42 3.37 -34.47 7.71
C LYS A 42 2.74 -34.45 9.13
N ALA A 43 3.45 -33.87 10.08
CA ALA A 43 2.91 -33.63 11.40
C ALA A 43 1.75 -32.61 11.31
N LYS A 44 0.65 -32.95 12.00
CA LYS A 44 -0.57 -32.13 12.06
C LYS A 44 -0.75 -31.56 13.47
N VAL A 45 -1.01 -30.25 13.56
CA VAL A 45 -1.38 -29.54 14.79
C VAL A 45 -2.62 -28.70 14.52
N GLU A 46 -3.62 -28.80 15.39
CA GLU A 46 -4.85 -28.04 15.31
C GLU A 46 -4.96 -26.99 16.41
N SER A 47 -5.49 -25.81 16.07
CA SER A 47 -5.86 -24.74 16.99
C SER A 47 -7.32 -24.34 16.78
N ALA A 48 -7.74 -23.20 17.34
CA ALA A 48 -9.11 -22.71 17.19
C ALA A 48 -9.47 -22.39 15.71
N ASN A 49 -8.55 -21.76 14.98
CA ASN A 49 -8.81 -21.27 13.62
C ASN A 49 -7.96 -21.95 12.53
N PHE A 50 -6.94 -22.75 12.92
CA PHE A 50 -5.98 -23.30 11.95
C PHE A 50 -5.77 -24.79 12.09
N ILE A 51 -5.39 -25.42 10.97
CA ILE A 51 -4.86 -26.79 10.92
C ILE A 51 -3.50 -26.70 10.24
N VAL A 52 -2.42 -26.88 10.97
CA VAL A 52 -1.06 -26.71 10.44
C VAL A 52 -0.44 -28.05 10.11
N TYR A 53 0.08 -28.18 8.90
CA TYR A 53 0.82 -29.31 8.38
C TYR A 53 2.28 -28.92 8.13
N ALA A 54 3.23 -29.56 8.82
CA ALA A 54 4.66 -29.32 8.65
C ALA A 54 5.43 -30.65 8.63
N ASN A 55 6.73 -30.61 8.27
CA ASN A 55 7.57 -31.81 8.27
C ASN A 55 7.80 -32.36 9.68
N ASP A 56 7.79 -31.52 10.71
CA ASP A 56 7.94 -31.94 12.11
C ASP A 56 6.89 -31.25 13.01
N ARG A 57 6.65 -31.86 14.16
CA ARG A 57 5.63 -31.41 15.11
C ARG A 57 6.00 -30.12 15.82
N ILE A 58 7.28 -29.86 16.01
CA ILE A 58 7.75 -28.62 16.69
C ILE A 58 7.45 -27.41 15.80
N MET A 59 7.78 -27.50 14.51
CA MET A 59 7.48 -26.43 13.55
C MET A 59 5.96 -26.24 13.37
N ALA A 60 5.20 -27.33 13.26
CA ALA A 60 3.74 -27.26 13.20
C ALA A 60 3.13 -26.55 14.42
N ALA A 61 3.63 -26.86 15.63
CA ALA A 61 3.16 -26.20 16.86
C ALA A 61 3.55 -24.71 16.91
N LYS A 62 4.79 -24.36 16.54
CA LYS A 62 5.24 -22.97 16.49
C LYS A 62 4.40 -22.13 15.50
N VAL A 63 4.17 -22.64 14.30
CA VAL A 63 3.34 -21.94 13.30
C VAL A 63 1.90 -21.82 13.76
N SER A 64 1.33 -22.85 14.36
CA SER A 64 -0.05 -22.85 14.89
C SER A 64 -0.22 -21.78 15.98
N GLN A 65 0.72 -21.70 16.93
CA GLN A 65 0.70 -20.70 18.00
C GLN A 65 0.90 -19.28 17.44
N ALA A 66 1.85 -19.10 16.50
CA ALA A 66 2.11 -17.81 15.88
C ALA A 66 0.92 -17.33 15.04
N ALA A 67 0.27 -18.22 14.28
CA ALA A 67 -0.90 -17.89 13.46
C ALA A 67 -2.06 -17.35 14.31
N GLU A 68 -2.38 -18.00 15.42
CA GLU A 68 -3.40 -17.49 16.36
C GLU A 68 -2.99 -16.17 16.98
N GLY A 69 -1.73 -16.03 17.40
CA GLY A 69 -1.18 -14.80 17.94
C GLY A 69 -1.26 -13.64 16.95
N PHE A 70 -0.86 -13.86 15.70
CA PHE A 70 -0.97 -12.84 14.63
C PHE A 70 -2.43 -12.53 14.29
N ARG A 71 -3.29 -13.54 14.16
CA ARG A 71 -4.71 -13.31 13.91
C ARG A 71 -5.33 -12.40 14.96
N LYS A 72 -5.03 -12.64 16.24
CA LYS A 72 -5.49 -11.81 17.37
C LYS A 72 -4.89 -10.41 17.33
N SER A 73 -3.58 -10.30 17.30
CA SER A 73 -2.89 -8.99 17.41
C SER A 73 -3.09 -8.11 16.17
N LEU A 74 -3.03 -8.68 14.96
CA LEU A 74 -3.21 -7.91 13.72
C LEU A 74 -4.67 -7.50 13.51
N SER A 75 -5.67 -8.34 13.86
CA SER A 75 -7.06 -7.90 13.80
C SER A 75 -7.33 -6.75 14.78
N ALA A 76 -6.76 -6.77 15.98
CA ALA A 76 -6.85 -5.63 16.90
C ALA A 76 -6.16 -4.37 16.34
N GLN A 77 -4.99 -4.51 15.71
CA GLN A 77 -4.28 -3.38 15.08
C GLN A 77 -5.03 -2.78 13.90
N TRP A 78 -5.60 -3.60 13.02
CA TRP A 78 -6.28 -3.17 11.81
C TRP A 78 -7.72 -2.73 12.06
N LEU A 79 -8.45 -3.52 12.86
CA LEU A 79 -9.91 -3.37 13.02
C LEU A 79 -10.30 -2.76 14.37
N GLY A 80 -9.34 -2.60 15.31
CA GLY A 80 -9.60 -2.16 16.68
C GLY A 80 -10.34 -3.19 17.53
N ARG A 81 -10.46 -4.43 17.05
CA ARG A 81 -11.12 -5.56 17.75
C ARG A 81 -10.57 -6.87 17.25
N GLU A 82 -10.70 -7.92 18.07
CA GLU A 82 -10.44 -9.27 17.64
C GLU A 82 -11.57 -9.79 16.73
N LEU A 83 -11.21 -10.67 15.79
CA LEU A 83 -12.19 -11.36 14.96
C LEU A 83 -12.72 -12.59 15.69
N PRO A 84 -14.03 -12.92 15.57
CA PRO A 84 -14.58 -14.18 16.10
C PRO A 84 -13.91 -15.39 15.42
N ALA A 85 -13.95 -16.55 16.08
CA ALA A 85 -13.46 -17.77 15.47
C ALA A 85 -14.21 -18.07 14.17
N TRP A 86 -13.49 -18.62 13.19
CA TRP A 86 -14.10 -19.05 11.93
C TRP A 86 -14.91 -20.34 12.10
N ARG A 87 -15.95 -20.49 11.29
CA ARG A 87 -16.71 -21.73 11.21
C ARG A 87 -15.87 -22.89 10.66
N GLN A 88 -15.00 -22.57 9.71
CA GLN A 88 -14.09 -23.52 9.05
C GLN A 88 -12.65 -23.11 9.32
N LYS A 89 -11.85 -24.05 9.85
CA LYS A 89 -10.42 -23.80 10.10
C LYS A 89 -9.67 -23.65 8.79
N CYS A 90 -8.68 -22.76 8.78
CA CYS A 90 -7.78 -22.58 7.66
C CYS A 90 -6.63 -23.59 7.72
N PRO A 91 -6.46 -24.49 6.74
CA PRO A 91 -5.28 -25.33 6.62
C PRO A 91 -4.07 -24.51 6.20
N ILE A 92 -2.95 -24.66 6.92
CA ILE A 92 -1.65 -24.06 6.63
C ILE A 92 -0.67 -25.17 6.31
N HIS A 93 -0.10 -25.14 5.11
CA HIS A 93 0.96 -26.06 4.68
C HIS A 93 2.31 -25.34 4.76
N VAL A 94 3.21 -25.88 5.59
CA VAL A 94 4.53 -25.29 5.87
C VAL A 94 5.59 -26.04 5.06
N HIS A 95 6.41 -25.29 4.33
CA HIS A 95 7.51 -25.77 3.52
C HIS A 95 8.81 -25.08 3.94
N ILE A 96 9.79 -25.85 4.40
CA ILE A 96 11.12 -25.30 4.66
C ILE A 96 11.85 -25.20 3.31
N ASP A 97 12.21 -23.97 2.92
CA ASP A 97 12.82 -23.63 1.62
C ASP A 97 13.84 -22.50 1.78
N LEU A 98 14.74 -22.35 0.80
CA LEU A 98 15.67 -21.23 0.71
C LEU A 98 14.95 -19.93 0.29
N HIS A 99 13.91 -20.07 -0.52
CA HIS A 99 13.10 -18.94 -0.99
C HIS A 99 11.88 -18.77 -0.08
N ALA A 100 11.71 -17.57 0.43
CA ALA A 100 10.53 -17.24 1.23
C ALA A 100 9.40 -16.75 0.33
N GLY A 101 8.19 -17.21 0.64
CA GLY A 101 6.96 -16.80 -0.04
C GLY A 101 5.76 -17.49 0.59
N GLY A 102 4.57 -16.96 0.31
CA GLY A 102 3.32 -17.54 0.76
C GLY A 102 2.21 -17.31 -0.24
N GLU A 103 1.10 -17.96 -0.03
CA GLU A 103 -0.12 -17.78 -0.79
C GLU A 103 -1.32 -18.16 0.08
N THR A 104 -2.31 -17.28 0.15
CA THR A 104 -3.59 -17.56 0.80
C THR A 104 -4.72 -17.55 -0.22
N LYS A 105 -5.39 -18.69 -0.36
CA LYS A 105 -6.56 -18.88 -1.23
C LYS A 105 -7.82 -19.02 -0.40
N PHE A 106 -8.91 -18.45 -0.90
CA PHE A 106 -10.25 -18.57 -0.32
C PHE A 106 -11.30 -18.23 -1.38
N ALA A 107 -12.53 -18.66 -1.16
CA ALA A 107 -13.70 -18.23 -1.92
C ALA A 107 -14.59 -17.37 -1.04
N PHE A 108 -15.55 -16.65 -1.65
CA PHE A 108 -16.58 -15.93 -0.92
C PHE A 108 -17.93 -16.60 -1.13
N GLU A 109 -18.56 -17.06 -0.06
CA GLU A 109 -19.94 -17.49 -0.06
C GLU A 109 -20.85 -16.28 0.18
N MET A 110 -21.67 -15.94 -0.83
CA MET A 110 -22.57 -14.81 -0.74
C MET A 110 -23.78 -15.17 0.10
N THR A 111 -23.97 -14.50 1.22
CA THR A 111 -25.12 -14.71 2.13
C THR A 111 -26.14 -13.58 2.01
N GLY A 112 -27.32 -13.91 1.48
CA GLY A 112 -28.43 -12.96 1.39
C GLY A 112 -28.26 -11.89 0.29
N ARG A 113 -28.79 -10.68 0.55
CA ARG A 113 -28.79 -9.54 -0.41
C ARG A 113 -27.54 -8.64 -0.28
N SER A 114 -26.61 -8.98 0.58
CA SER A 114 -25.39 -8.20 0.79
C SER A 114 -24.38 -8.48 -0.33
N ASN A 115 -23.69 -7.44 -0.81
CA ASN A 115 -22.54 -7.57 -1.71
C ASN A 115 -21.27 -8.05 -0.98
N ARG A 116 -21.37 -8.43 0.30
CA ARG A 116 -20.28 -8.95 1.12
C ARG A 116 -20.52 -10.42 1.40
N GLY A 117 -19.57 -11.25 1.00
CA GLY A 117 -19.56 -12.68 1.25
C GLY A 117 -18.83 -13.04 2.55
N VAL A 118 -19.03 -14.26 2.99
CA VAL A 118 -18.23 -14.88 4.06
C VAL A 118 -17.12 -15.67 3.40
N PRO A 119 -15.84 -15.49 3.80
CA PRO A 119 -14.77 -16.27 3.21
C PRO A 119 -14.84 -17.72 3.67
N VAL A 120 -14.71 -18.62 2.70
CA VAL A 120 -14.76 -20.10 2.85
C VAL A 120 -13.63 -20.73 2.05
N ASP A 121 -13.46 -22.06 2.19
CA ASP A 121 -12.48 -22.85 1.43
C ASP A 121 -11.03 -22.32 1.56
N TRP A 122 -10.69 -21.97 2.79
CA TRP A 122 -9.36 -21.49 3.12
C TRP A 122 -8.27 -22.49 2.76
N ARG A 123 -7.19 -21.98 2.18
CA ARG A 123 -5.94 -22.71 1.99
C ARG A 123 -4.78 -21.73 2.07
N MET A 124 -3.82 -22.02 2.93
CA MET A 124 -2.60 -21.21 3.08
C MET A 124 -1.37 -22.09 2.87
N GLU A 125 -0.46 -21.60 2.07
CA GLU A 125 0.88 -22.16 1.86
C GLU A 125 1.89 -21.15 2.35
N VAL A 126 2.89 -21.59 3.16
CA VAL A 126 3.99 -20.73 3.62
C VAL A 126 5.31 -21.46 3.40
N ALA A 127 6.28 -20.79 2.81
CA ALA A 127 7.59 -21.34 2.50
C ALA A 127 8.71 -20.40 2.98
N GLY A 128 9.89 -20.95 3.31
CA GLY A 128 11.07 -20.18 3.72
C GLY A 128 11.88 -20.86 4.81
N SER A 129 12.89 -20.16 5.35
CA SER A 129 13.49 -20.58 6.61
C SER A 129 12.48 -20.42 7.76
N PRO A 130 12.64 -21.19 8.88
CA PRO A 130 11.74 -21.08 10.03
C PRO A 130 11.53 -19.64 10.53
N GLU A 131 12.59 -18.84 10.58
CA GLU A 131 12.56 -17.44 11.01
C GLU A 131 11.74 -16.61 10.03
N ARG A 132 12.02 -16.70 8.71
CA ARG A 132 11.30 -15.92 7.70
C ARG A 132 9.84 -16.30 7.59
N ILE A 133 9.50 -17.58 7.79
CA ILE A 133 8.10 -18.00 7.87
C ILE A 133 7.42 -17.27 9.02
N LEU A 134 8.01 -17.27 10.22
CA LEU A 134 7.39 -16.70 11.42
C LEU A 134 7.38 -15.16 11.42
N ASP A 135 8.43 -14.51 10.92
CA ASP A 135 8.61 -13.05 11.06
C ASP A 135 8.07 -12.25 9.87
N ALA A 136 7.95 -12.87 8.70
CA ALA A 136 7.57 -12.17 7.48
C ALA A 136 6.39 -12.83 6.76
N VAL A 137 6.51 -14.11 6.36
CA VAL A 137 5.50 -14.75 5.50
C VAL A 137 4.19 -14.94 6.23
N LEU A 138 4.20 -15.53 7.41
CA LEU A 138 2.99 -15.85 8.16
C LEU A 138 2.18 -14.58 8.55
N PRO A 139 2.75 -13.51 9.11
CA PRO A 139 1.98 -12.30 9.39
C PRO A 139 1.40 -11.64 8.13
N HIS A 140 2.09 -11.73 6.98
CA HIS A 140 1.58 -11.28 5.68
C HIS A 140 0.31 -12.07 5.31
N GLU A 141 0.41 -13.41 5.26
CA GLU A 141 -0.69 -14.29 4.88
C GLU A 141 -1.89 -14.21 5.87
N ILE A 142 -1.62 -14.09 7.16
CA ILE A 142 -2.69 -13.87 8.16
C ILE A 142 -3.41 -12.54 7.91
N THR A 143 -2.72 -11.51 7.47
CA THR A 143 -3.35 -10.21 7.18
C THR A 143 -4.34 -10.31 6.01
N HIS A 144 -4.04 -11.09 4.96
CA HIS A 144 -5.01 -11.41 3.90
C HIS A 144 -6.29 -12.04 4.47
N THR A 145 -6.18 -12.96 5.42
CA THR A 145 -7.37 -13.59 6.04
C THR A 145 -8.20 -12.59 6.85
N ILE A 146 -7.56 -11.64 7.51
CA ILE A 146 -8.23 -10.56 8.27
C ILE A 146 -9.00 -9.66 7.30
N PHE A 147 -8.38 -9.25 6.20
CA PHE A 147 -9.02 -8.41 5.20
C PHE A 147 -10.15 -9.13 4.47
N ALA A 148 -9.96 -10.38 4.07
CA ALA A 148 -11.04 -11.18 3.48
C ALA A 148 -12.26 -11.27 4.41
N THR A 149 -12.02 -11.51 5.72
CA THR A 149 -13.10 -11.56 6.72
C THR A 149 -13.77 -10.19 6.93
N HIS A 150 -12.99 -9.09 6.89
CA HIS A 150 -13.50 -7.74 7.12
C HIS A 150 -14.29 -7.20 5.93
N PHE A 151 -13.74 -7.32 4.72
CA PHE A 151 -14.36 -6.75 3.52
C PHE A 151 -15.40 -7.66 2.87
N GLY A 152 -15.28 -8.98 3.02
CA GLY A 152 -16.16 -9.96 2.38
C GLY A 152 -16.12 -9.92 0.84
N ARG A 153 -15.02 -9.41 0.27
CA ARG A 153 -14.78 -9.25 -1.17
C ARG A 153 -13.29 -9.01 -1.43
N PRO A 154 -12.78 -9.27 -2.66
CA PRO A 154 -11.39 -8.99 -3.01
C PRO A 154 -11.06 -7.50 -2.93
N LEU A 155 -9.89 -7.18 -2.41
CA LEU A 155 -9.35 -5.82 -2.40
C LEU A 155 -8.64 -5.49 -3.73
N PRO A 156 -8.42 -4.19 -4.04
CA PRO A 156 -7.47 -3.80 -5.08
C PRO A 156 -6.08 -4.36 -4.76
N ARG A 157 -5.42 -4.96 -5.75
CA ARG A 157 -4.15 -5.69 -5.55
C ARG A 157 -3.08 -4.88 -4.83
N TRP A 158 -2.92 -3.61 -5.19
CA TRP A 158 -1.96 -2.73 -4.53
C TRP A 158 -2.23 -2.51 -3.04
N ALA A 159 -3.52 -2.46 -2.66
CA ALA A 159 -3.91 -2.21 -1.28
C ALA A 159 -3.80 -3.48 -0.43
N ASP A 160 -4.19 -4.63 -0.99
CA ASP A 160 -4.08 -5.94 -0.36
C ASP A 160 -2.61 -6.27 -0.07
N GLU A 161 -1.79 -6.39 -1.09
CA GLU A 161 -0.37 -6.70 -0.96
C GLU A 161 0.41 -5.63 -0.18
N GLY A 162 0.11 -4.37 -0.49
CA GLY A 162 0.79 -3.25 0.16
C GLY A 162 0.55 -3.18 1.65
N ALA A 163 -0.68 -3.39 2.10
CA ALA A 163 -1.01 -3.38 3.52
C ALA A 163 -0.45 -4.61 4.23
N CYS A 164 -0.54 -5.81 3.62
CA CYS A 164 0.05 -7.03 4.16
C CYS A 164 1.57 -6.91 4.34
N THR A 165 2.28 -6.30 3.41
CA THR A 165 3.72 -6.04 3.53
C THR A 165 4.06 -5.10 4.70
N THR A 166 3.15 -4.22 5.15
CA THR A 166 3.45 -3.32 6.30
C THR A 166 3.67 -4.03 7.63
N VAL A 167 3.24 -5.27 7.77
CA VAL A 167 3.38 -6.07 9.00
C VAL A 167 4.53 -7.08 8.96
N GLU A 168 5.21 -7.22 7.83
CA GLU A 168 6.39 -8.07 7.67
C GLU A 168 7.58 -7.58 8.50
N HIS A 169 8.59 -8.42 8.65
CA HIS A 169 9.85 -8.06 9.29
C HIS A 169 10.52 -6.86 8.59
N ILE A 170 11.28 -6.09 9.36
CA ILE A 170 11.92 -4.86 8.85
C ILE A 170 12.83 -5.11 7.65
N SER A 171 13.49 -6.28 7.55
CA SER A 171 14.35 -6.64 6.42
C SER A 171 13.57 -6.69 5.09
N GLU A 172 12.37 -7.30 5.07
CA GLU A 172 11.54 -7.37 3.87
C GLU A 172 10.98 -6.01 3.49
N ARG A 173 10.55 -5.24 4.48
CA ARG A 173 10.10 -3.86 4.27
C ARG A 173 11.20 -2.95 3.73
N SER A 174 12.44 -3.11 4.20
CA SER A 174 13.61 -2.37 3.71
C SER A 174 13.95 -2.77 2.27
N LYS A 175 13.88 -4.06 1.95
CA LYS A 175 14.07 -4.58 0.59
C LYS A 175 13.04 -3.99 -0.38
N ASN A 176 11.75 -3.99 0.00
CA ASN A 176 10.68 -3.38 -0.79
C ASN A 176 10.92 -1.87 -1.01
N HIS A 177 11.39 -1.16 0.01
CA HIS A 177 11.74 0.25 -0.11
C HIS A 177 12.91 0.50 -1.08
N GLN A 178 13.98 -0.30 -1.02
CA GLN A 178 15.11 -0.21 -1.95
C GLN A 178 14.68 -0.50 -3.40
N MET A 179 13.88 -1.54 -3.62
CA MET A 179 13.33 -1.84 -4.93
C MET A 179 12.45 -0.70 -5.45
N LEU A 180 11.64 -0.07 -4.59
CA LEU A 180 10.84 1.09 -4.96
C LEU A 180 11.69 2.21 -5.54
N LEU A 181 12.75 2.61 -4.86
CA LEU A 181 13.64 3.68 -5.34
C LEU A 181 14.19 3.36 -6.74
N GLN A 182 14.59 2.09 -6.96
CA GLN A 182 15.05 1.62 -8.25
C GLN A 182 13.93 1.66 -9.31
N PHE A 183 12.71 1.25 -8.99
CA PHE A 183 11.59 1.25 -9.94
C PHE A 183 11.13 2.66 -10.31
N LEU A 184 11.19 3.62 -9.38
CA LEU A 184 10.83 5.01 -9.65
C LEU A 184 11.83 5.75 -10.54
N THR A 185 13.07 5.25 -10.67
CA THR A 185 14.09 5.80 -11.58
C THR A 185 14.11 5.11 -12.94
N THR A 186 13.27 4.12 -13.16
CA THR A 186 13.19 3.32 -14.40
C THR A 186 11.77 3.37 -14.99
N SER A 187 11.55 2.73 -16.13
CA SER A 187 10.23 2.55 -16.75
C SER A 187 9.31 1.56 -16.01
N ARG A 188 9.77 0.97 -14.89
CA ARG A 188 9.02 -0.05 -14.13
C ARG A 188 8.03 0.54 -13.12
N GLY A 189 8.08 1.85 -12.85
CA GLY A 189 7.10 2.52 -12.00
C GLY A 189 5.68 2.44 -12.59
N ILE A 190 4.67 2.21 -11.74
CA ILE A 190 3.27 2.07 -12.15
C ILE A 190 2.52 3.37 -11.80
N PRO A 191 1.96 4.12 -12.78
CA PRO A 191 1.11 5.26 -12.49
C PRO A 191 -0.11 4.87 -11.66
N PHE A 192 -0.54 5.72 -10.70
CA PHE A 192 -1.64 5.39 -9.80
C PHE A 192 -2.95 5.12 -10.55
N ASN A 193 -3.26 5.85 -11.60
CA ASN A 193 -4.46 5.59 -12.43
C ASN A 193 -4.50 4.14 -12.95
N ARG A 194 -3.35 3.57 -13.33
CA ARG A 194 -3.24 2.18 -13.74
C ARG A 194 -3.25 1.24 -12.54
N MET A 195 -2.52 1.56 -11.48
CA MET A 195 -2.38 0.71 -10.30
C MET A 195 -3.71 0.50 -9.57
N TYR A 196 -4.53 1.54 -9.44
CA TYR A 196 -5.82 1.50 -8.76
C TYR A 196 -6.90 0.71 -9.52
N THR A 197 -6.81 0.66 -10.84
CA THR A 197 -7.77 -0.08 -11.70
C THR A 197 -7.29 -1.49 -12.06
N MET A 198 -6.14 -1.92 -11.53
CA MET A 198 -5.54 -3.21 -11.85
C MET A 198 -6.31 -4.36 -11.21
N LYS A 199 -6.95 -5.20 -12.04
CA LYS A 199 -7.72 -6.38 -11.60
C LYS A 199 -6.87 -7.65 -11.52
N GLN A 200 -5.86 -7.76 -12.39
CA GLN A 200 -4.96 -8.90 -12.49
C GLN A 200 -3.56 -8.52 -12.05
N TYR A 201 -2.79 -9.49 -11.59
CA TYR A 201 -1.37 -9.28 -11.35
C TYR A 201 -0.64 -9.03 -12.66
N PRO A 202 0.25 -8.04 -12.74
CA PRO A 202 1.11 -7.87 -13.91
C PRO A 202 2.14 -8.99 -13.98
N SER A 203 2.70 -9.25 -15.18
CA SER A 203 3.80 -10.21 -15.35
C SER A 203 5.03 -9.82 -14.52
N ASP A 204 5.33 -8.52 -14.44
CA ASP A 204 6.32 -7.96 -13.52
C ASP A 204 5.61 -7.49 -12.24
N ILE A 205 5.55 -8.36 -11.24
CA ILE A 205 4.79 -8.15 -9.99
C ILE A 205 5.53 -7.26 -8.98
N LEU A 206 6.87 -7.23 -9.01
CA LEU A 206 7.68 -6.56 -7.99
C LEU A 206 7.40 -5.06 -7.84
N PRO A 207 7.19 -4.28 -8.92
CA PRO A 207 6.79 -2.88 -8.79
C PRO A 207 5.45 -2.69 -8.07
N LEU A 208 4.48 -3.58 -8.28
CA LEU A 208 3.20 -3.53 -7.59
C LEU A 208 3.36 -3.70 -6.07
N TYR A 209 4.17 -4.67 -5.64
CA TYR A 209 4.46 -4.90 -4.22
C TYR A 209 5.18 -3.72 -3.58
N ALA A 210 6.28 -3.26 -4.21
CA ALA A 210 7.09 -2.16 -3.68
C ALA A 210 6.31 -0.84 -3.61
N GLN A 211 5.55 -0.49 -4.67
CA GLN A 211 4.73 0.72 -4.70
C GLN A 211 3.51 0.60 -3.79
N GLY A 212 2.81 -0.54 -3.80
CA GLY A 212 1.68 -0.83 -2.92
C GLY A 212 2.06 -0.71 -1.46
N TYR A 213 3.18 -1.33 -1.03
CA TYR A 213 3.71 -1.19 0.32
C TYR A 213 3.98 0.26 0.69
N SER A 214 4.69 0.99 -0.17
CA SER A 214 5.06 2.37 0.11
C SER A 214 3.84 3.29 0.18
N LEU A 215 2.86 3.11 -0.71
CA LEU A 215 1.62 3.88 -0.71
C LEU A 215 0.76 3.55 0.51
N ALA A 216 0.57 2.27 0.83
CA ALA A 216 -0.15 1.86 2.04
C ALA A 216 0.50 2.45 3.30
N LYS A 217 1.83 2.35 3.42
CA LYS A 217 2.59 2.97 4.51
C LYS A 217 2.37 4.48 4.59
N TYR A 218 2.38 5.19 3.46
CA TYR A 218 2.15 6.63 3.39
C TYR A 218 0.74 7.03 3.86
N LEU A 219 -0.27 6.34 3.37
CA LEU A 219 -1.67 6.60 3.71
C LEU A 219 -1.98 6.27 5.18
N ILE A 220 -1.49 5.13 5.67
CA ILE A 220 -1.59 4.72 7.08
C ILE A 220 -0.89 5.73 7.99
N PHE A 221 0.27 6.21 7.58
CA PHE A 221 1.04 7.20 8.33
C PHE A 221 0.25 8.50 8.51
N GLN A 222 -0.46 8.98 7.49
CA GLN A 222 -1.23 10.22 7.56
C GLN A 222 -2.41 10.15 8.53
N LYS A 223 -3.20 9.07 8.51
CA LYS A 223 -4.48 9.01 9.23
C LYS A 223 -4.77 7.67 9.93
N GLY A 224 -3.79 6.77 9.98
CA GLY A 224 -3.90 5.48 10.66
C GLY A 224 -4.59 4.37 9.85
N ARG A 225 -4.47 3.13 10.39
CA ARG A 225 -4.93 1.91 9.71
C ARG A 225 -6.45 1.89 9.46
N ARG A 226 -7.26 2.27 10.44
CA ARG A 226 -8.73 2.27 10.28
C ARG A 226 -9.19 3.23 9.20
N HIS A 227 -8.58 4.41 9.15
CA HIS A 227 -8.89 5.40 8.11
C HIS A 227 -8.52 4.88 6.72
N PHE A 228 -7.37 4.21 6.61
CA PHE A 228 -6.95 3.53 5.38
C PHE A 228 -7.97 2.46 4.95
N LEU A 229 -8.44 1.57 5.85
CA LEU A 229 -9.45 0.57 5.51
C LEU A 229 -10.77 1.19 5.06
N ASN A 230 -11.24 2.26 5.73
CA ASN A 230 -12.45 2.97 5.34
C ASN A 230 -12.31 3.64 3.96
N TYR A 231 -11.13 4.17 3.65
CA TYR A 231 -10.81 4.69 2.31
C TYR A 231 -10.91 3.61 1.24
N ILE A 232 -10.30 2.44 1.48
CA ILE A 232 -10.37 1.31 0.55
C ILE A 232 -11.83 0.86 0.35
N ASP A 233 -12.58 0.71 1.44
CA ASP A 233 -14.01 0.31 1.36
C ASP A 233 -14.82 1.32 0.54
N ARG A 234 -14.61 2.62 0.74
CA ARG A 234 -15.30 3.67 -0.01
C ARG A 234 -14.94 3.65 -1.50
N GLY A 235 -13.67 3.52 -1.84
CA GLY A 235 -13.22 3.41 -3.23
C GLY A 235 -13.83 2.21 -3.95
N MET A 236 -13.85 1.04 -3.29
CA MET A 236 -14.49 -0.16 -3.81
C MET A 236 -16.00 -0.01 -3.98
N GLN A 237 -16.70 0.68 -3.06
CA GLN A 237 -18.12 0.99 -3.22
C GLN A 237 -18.38 1.84 -4.46
N TYR A 238 -17.60 2.90 -4.69
CA TYR A 238 -17.73 3.71 -5.90
C TYR A 238 -17.45 2.90 -7.18
N GLU A 239 -16.49 2.00 -7.14
CA GLU A 239 -16.16 1.13 -8.26
C GLU A 239 -17.31 0.16 -8.60
N GLU A 240 -17.96 -0.43 -7.60
CA GLU A 240 -19.16 -1.28 -7.77
C GLU A 240 -20.32 -0.54 -8.43
N HIS A 241 -20.45 0.76 -8.19
CA HIS A 241 -21.46 1.61 -8.85
C HIS A 241 -20.99 2.15 -10.21
N GLY A 242 -19.94 1.56 -10.79
CA GLY A 242 -19.46 1.89 -12.13
C GLY A 242 -18.64 3.18 -12.25
N ALA A 243 -18.26 3.81 -11.12
CA ALA A 243 -17.52 5.06 -11.16
C ALA A 243 -16.05 4.90 -11.57
N GLY A 244 -15.49 3.68 -11.56
CA GLY A 244 -14.11 3.42 -11.96
C GLY A 244 -13.10 4.35 -11.32
N ILE A 245 -12.20 4.93 -12.13
CA ILE A 245 -11.16 5.85 -11.64
C ILE A 245 -11.72 7.13 -11.02
N SER A 246 -12.86 7.63 -11.48
CA SER A 246 -13.49 8.83 -10.90
C SER A 246 -14.00 8.57 -9.48
N GLY A 247 -14.42 7.34 -9.18
CA GLY A 247 -14.78 6.90 -7.84
C GLY A 247 -13.58 6.90 -6.90
N TRP A 248 -12.43 6.43 -7.35
CA TRP A 248 -11.19 6.49 -6.59
C TRP A 248 -10.70 7.94 -6.37
N ASN A 249 -10.82 8.82 -7.37
CA ASN A 249 -10.53 10.25 -7.20
C ASN A 249 -11.42 10.86 -6.12
N ARG A 250 -12.71 10.55 -6.14
CA ARG A 250 -13.67 11.02 -5.14
C ARG A 250 -13.34 10.50 -3.73
N ALA A 251 -13.07 9.20 -3.58
CA ALA A 251 -12.66 8.63 -2.30
C ALA A 251 -11.36 9.28 -1.79
N THR A 252 -10.40 9.54 -2.68
CA THR A 252 -9.12 10.19 -2.36
C THR A 252 -9.35 11.62 -1.83
N SER A 253 -10.25 12.36 -2.44
CA SER A 253 -10.63 13.70 -1.98
C SER A 253 -11.35 13.66 -0.62
N GLU A 254 -12.34 12.77 -0.46
CA GLU A 254 -13.11 12.64 0.78
C GLU A 254 -12.24 12.24 1.99
N PHE A 255 -11.29 11.30 1.78
CA PHE A 255 -10.53 10.73 2.90
C PHE A 255 -9.21 11.43 3.18
N TYR A 256 -8.51 11.90 2.15
CA TYR A 256 -7.16 12.46 2.28
C TYR A 256 -7.03 13.91 1.83
N GLY A 257 -8.07 14.49 1.22
CA GLY A 257 -8.10 15.89 0.81
C GLY A 257 -7.29 16.22 -0.45
N PHE A 258 -6.84 15.21 -1.20
CA PHE A 258 -6.22 15.42 -2.50
C PHE A 258 -7.28 15.57 -3.59
N ASP A 259 -7.04 16.40 -4.58
CA ASP A 259 -8.03 16.66 -5.65
C ASP A 259 -8.32 15.38 -6.47
N ASP A 260 -7.29 14.59 -6.75
CA ASP A 260 -7.37 13.32 -7.49
C ASP A 260 -6.18 12.39 -7.17
N LEU A 261 -6.12 11.22 -7.83
CA LEU A 261 -5.03 10.27 -7.67
C LEU A 261 -3.68 10.80 -8.18
N SER A 262 -3.67 11.74 -9.13
CA SER A 262 -2.41 12.32 -9.60
C SER A 262 -1.82 13.25 -8.54
N ASP A 263 -2.67 13.97 -7.83
CA ASP A 263 -2.27 14.82 -6.71
C ASP A 263 -1.75 14.01 -5.53
N LEU A 264 -2.45 12.92 -5.20
CA LEU A 264 -1.97 11.93 -4.23
C LEU A 264 -0.60 11.36 -4.64
N GLN A 265 -0.43 11.01 -5.93
CA GLN A 265 0.83 10.44 -6.44
C GLN A 265 1.98 11.44 -6.33
N LEU A 266 1.75 12.72 -6.66
CA LEU A 266 2.76 13.78 -6.51
C LEU A 266 3.19 13.94 -5.05
N SER A 267 2.23 13.97 -4.13
CA SER A 267 2.49 14.10 -2.71
C SER A 267 3.23 12.87 -2.16
N TRP A 268 2.84 11.66 -2.56
CA TRP A 268 3.53 10.43 -2.20
C TRP A 268 4.98 10.40 -2.73
N VAL A 269 5.23 10.77 -3.98
CA VAL A 269 6.59 10.84 -4.54
C VAL A 269 7.44 11.85 -3.77
N ALA A 270 6.88 13.02 -3.43
CA ALA A 270 7.58 13.99 -2.61
C ALA A 270 7.94 13.43 -1.23
N TRP A 271 7.04 12.67 -0.60
CA TRP A 271 7.30 11.99 0.66
C TRP A 271 8.41 10.93 0.53
N VAL A 272 8.38 10.11 -0.54
CA VAL A 272 9.44 9.12 -0.82
C VAL A 272 10.80 9.79 -0.99
N ARG A 273 10.87 10.87 -1.76
CA ARG A 273 12.10 11.67 -1.97
C ARG A 273 12.66 12.27 -0.69
N ASN A 274 11.81 12.57 0.28
CA ASN A 274 12.20 13.09 1.60
C ASN A 274 12.48 11.98 2.64
N GLY A 275 12.71 10.72 2.21
CA GLY A 275 13.14 9.61 3.06
C GLY A 275 12.02 8.80 3.70
N SER A 276 10.76 8.97 3.27
CA SER A 276 9.61 8.13 3.70
C SER A 276 9.43 8.04 5.23
N ASN A 277 9.71 9.12 5.95
CA ASN A 277 9.66 9.19 7.42
C ASN A 277 8.69 10.26 7.93
N GLN A 278 8.52 10.32 9.26
CA GLN A 278 7.62 11.26 9.95
C GLN A 278 7.97 12.73 9.68
N GLU A 279 9.24 13.03 9.67
CA GLU A 279 9.76 14.38 9.49
C GLU A 279 9.48 14.92 8.07
N ALA A 280 9.57 14.04 7.07
CA ALA A 280 9.24 14.35 5.69
C ALA A 280 7.74 14.68 5.50
N ALA A 281 6.85 13.94 6.16
CA ALA A 281 5.42 14.21 6.09
C ALA A 281 5.04 15.52 6.81
N ALA A 282 5.66 15.81 7.97
CA ALA A 282 5.44 17.06 8.69
C ALA A 282 5.91 18.29 7.90
N LYS A 283 7.03 18.19 7.17
CA LYS A 283 7.50 19.24 6.25
C LYS A 283 6.54 19.50 5.10
N LEU A 284 5.95 18.45 4.54
CA LEU A 284 4.97 18.56 3.45
C LEU A 284 3.66 19.18 3.95
N ALA A 285 3.14 18.75 5.10
CA ALA A 285 1.94 19.31 5.69
C ALA A 285 2.05 20.82 5.96
N ARG A 286 3.19 21.29 6.52
CA ARG A 286 3.46 22.70 6.75
C ARG A 286 3.55 23.54 5.46
N LYS A 287 3.92 22.92 4.34
CA LYS A 287 4.04 23.61 3.04
C LYS A 287 2.70 23.76 2.31
N THR A 288 1.72 22.93 2.66
CA THR A 288 0.37 22.90 2.06
C THR A 288 -0.67 23.68 2.87
N GLU A 289 -0.35 24.09 4.12
CA GLU A 289 -1.24 24.96 4.88
C GLU A 289 -1.33 26.35 4.18
N PRO A 290 -2.54 26.83 3.85
CA PRO A 290 -2.71 28.19 3.37
C PRO A 290 -2.24 29.14 4.48
N LYS A 291 -1.37 30.10 4.14
CA LYS A 291 -1.00 31.21 5.03
C LYS A 291 -2.28 31.93 5.46
N LEU A 292 -2.83 31.56 6.59
CA LEU A 292 -3.86 32.34 7.25
C LEU A 292 -3.25 33.69 7.66
N ALA A 293 -3.94 34.77 7.31
CA ALA A 293 -3.59 36.14 7.72
C ALA A 293 -3.47 36.21 9.25
N PRO A 294 -2.61 37.09 9.79
CA PRO A 294 -2.35 37.16 11.22
C PRO A 294 -3.63 37.51 11.99
N THR A 295 -4.07 36.57 12.81
CA THR A 295 -5.14 36.79 13.77
C THR A 295 -4.62 37.73 14.87
N ILE A 296 -5.30 38.85 15.05
CA ILE A 296 -5.07 39.82 16.12
C ILE A 296 -5.15 39.12 17.48
N GLN A 297 -4.04 39.13 18.21
CA GLN A 297 -3.95 38.53 19.55
C GLN A 297 -4.75 39.36 20.53
N GLN A 298 -5.71 38.73 21.21
CA GLN A 298 -6.27 39.24 22.46
C GLN A 298 -5.29 38.98 23.62
N PRO A 299 -5.16 39.88 24.60
CA PRO A 299 -4.20 39.74 25.72
C PRO A 299 -4.61 38.60 26.66
N GLN A 300 -3.72 37.65 26.89
CA GLN A 300 -3.86 36.60 27.90
C GLN A 300 -3.51 37.11 29.26
N GLN A 301 -4.45 36.90 30.22
CA GLN A 301 -4.22 37.07 31.65
C GLN A 301 -3.31 35.94 32.17
N THR A 302 -2.22 36.34 32.83
CA THR A 302 -1.26 35.46 33.48
C THR A 302 -1.81 34.91 34.79
N PHE A 303 -1.94 33.57 34.88
CA PHE A 303 -2.02 32.88 36.18
C PHE A 303 -0.68 32.18 36.46
N THR A 304 0.03 32.66 37.44
CA THR A 304 1.23 32.03 38.01
C THR A 304 0.82 30.88 38.94
N ARG A 305 1.32 29.67 38.65
CA ARG A 305 1.32 28.58 39.62
C ARG A 305 2.67 27.88 39.64
N ASN A 306 3.38 28.09 40.74
CA ASN A 306 4.62 27.40 41.09
C ASN A 306 4.37 25.92 41.40
N SER A 307 5.12 25.03 40.75
CA SER A 307 5.42 23.67 41.26
C SER A 307 6.68 23.12 40.57
N PRO A 308 7.56 22.43 41.28
CA PRO A 308 8.91 22.11 40.80
C PRO A 308 8.93 20.90 39.89
N ARG A 309 9.80 20.98 38.89
CA ARG A 309 10.06 20.00 37.82
C ARG A 309 11.09 18.95 38.30
N PRO A 310 10.90 17.64 38.10
CA PRO A 310 11.95 16.66 38.28
C PRO A 310 12.89 16.63 37.05
N THR A 311 14.18 16.57 37.32
CA THR A 311 15.29 16.46 36.35
C THR A 311 15.32 15.10 35.66
N PRO A 312 15.56 15.03 34.33
CA PRO A 312 15.80 13.75 33.65
C PRO A 312 17.27 13.37 33.69
N THR A 313 17.51 12.15 34.12
CA THR A 313 18.82 11.45 34.10
C THR A 313 19.16 11.09 32.64
N LYS A 314 20.34 11.51 32.19
CA LYS A 314 20.93 11.15 30.91
C LYS A 314 21.41 9.69 30.94
N THR A 315 20.85 8.83 30.12
CA THR A 315 21.44 7.56 29.70
C THR A 315 21.87 7.67 28.24
N ASN A 316 23.17 7.67 28.02
CA ASN A 316 23.80 7.57 26.70
C ASN A 316 23.60 6.14 26.16
N GLY A 317 22.86 5.98 25.10
CA GLY A 317 22.77 4.77 24.26
C GLY A 317 22.78 5.18 22.80
N GLN A 318 23.97 5.35 22.21
CA GLN A 318 24.09 5.54 20.77
C GLN A 318 23.79 4.20 20.06
N VAL A 319 22.59 4.06 19.53
CA VAL A 319 22.31 3.10 18.45
C VAL A 319 22.57 3.84 17.14
N ARG A 320 23.70 3.56 16.51
CA ARG A 320 24.02 4.00 15.15
C ARG A 320 23.01 3.38 14.20
N SER A 321 22.13 4.19 13.66
CA SER A 321 21.29 3.87 12.50
C SER A 321 22.19 3.74 11.26
N LEU A 322 22.43 2.50 10.82
CA LEU A 322 23.03 2.17 9.52
C LEU A 322 21.94 2.26 8.42
N LEU A 323 21.42 3.44 8.21
CA LEU A 323 20.64 3.77 7.01
C LEU A 323 21.33 4.97 6.37
N ASP A 324 22.15 4.66 5.37
CA ASP A 324 22.85 5.64 4.55
C ASP A 324 21.80 6.47 3.77
N THR A 325 21.39 7.61 4.35
CA THR A 325 20.42 8.54 3.75
C THR A 325 20.99 9.24 2.51
N ASP A 326 22.30 9.15 2.26
CA ASP A 326 22.93 9.80 1.12
C ASP A 326 22.77 9.02 -0.19
N THR A 327 22.69 7.70 -0.13
CA THR A 327 22.45 6.87 -1.33
C THR A 327 21.07 7.13 -1.95
N ALA A 328 20.06 7.38 -1.11
CA ALA A 328 18.71 7.74 -1.59
C ALA A 328 18.66 9.11 -2.26
N LYS A 329 19.43 10.09 -1.76
CA LYS A 329 19.53 11.43 -2.36
C LYS A 329 20.23 11.41 -3.72
N VAL A 330 21.26 10.57 -3.87
CA VAL A 330 22.01 10.42 -5.14
C VAL A 330 21.13 9.76 -6.22
N ALA A 331 20.31 8.78 -5.87
CA ALA A 331 19.42 8.10 -6.82
C ALA A 331 18.36 9.04 -7.43
N PHE A 332 17.96 10.09 -6.71
CA PHE A 332 16.98 11.09 -7.18
C PHE A 332 17.62 12.33 -7.84
N ALA A 333 18.92 12.54 -7.74
CA ALA A 333 19.59 13.71 -8.30
C ALA A 333 19.69 13.68 -9.85
N ASN A 334 19.68 12.51 -10.50
CA ASN A 334 19.80 12.34 -11.96
C ASN A 334 18.45 12.15 -12.68
N GLN A 335 17.36 12.77 -12.22
CA GLN A 335 15.99 12.40 -12.59
C GLN A 335 15.40 13.14 -13.80
N ASN A 336 16.12 14.03 -14.49
CA ASN A 336 15.52 14.75 -15.61
C ASN A 336 15.16 13.86 -16.82
N ASP A 337 15.69 12.63 -16.89
CA ASP A 337 15.52 11.74 -18.03
C ASP A 337 14.75 10.43 -17.71
N SER A 338 14.16 10.26 -16.50
CA SER A 338 13.42 9.05 -16.20
C SER A 338 12.02 9.07 -16.82
N TRP A 339 11.58 7.93 -17.37
CA TRP A 339 10.19 7.73 -17.86
C TRP A 339 9.15 8.16 -16.81
N TYR A 340 9.41 7.86 -15.52
CA TYR A 340 8.49 8.20 -14.45
C TYR A 340 8.40 9.72 -14.22
N ALA A 341 9.51 10.45 -14.29
CA ALA A 341 9.53 11.90 -14.22
C ALA A 341 8.78 12.52 -15.42
N SER A 342 8.95 11.96 -16.63
CA SER A 342 8.22 12.37 -17.83
C SER A 342 6.72 12.14 -17.70
N GLN A 343 6.27 10.98 -17.18
CA GLN A 343 4.85 10.68 -16.92
C GLN A 343 4.26 11.64 -15.88
N MET A 344 4.98 11.94 -14.82
CA MET A 344 4.55 12.89 -13.80
C MET A 344 4.38 14.30 -14.37
N GLN A 345 5.23 14.70 -15.30
CA GLN A 345 5.14 15.99 -15.97
C GLN A 345 3.96 16.07 -16.95
N ILE A 346 3.72 14.98 -17.71
CA ILE A 346 2.54 14.83 -18.58
C ILE A 346 1.25 14.90 -17.75
N ASP A 347 1.16 14.17 -16.65
CA ASP A 347 -0.01 14.15 -15.78
C ASP A 347 -0.24 15.52 -15.11
N ALA A 348 0.82 16.22 -14.70
CA ALA A 348 0.74 17.58 -14.15
C ALA A 348 0.24 18.57 -15.19
N THR A 349 0.70 18.47 -16.43
CA THR A 349 0.27 19.33 -17.54
C THR A 349 -1.19 19.08 -17.91
N ALA A 350 -1.60 17.81 -18.01
CA ALA A 350 -2.98 17.43 -18.27
C ALA A 350 -3.94 17.91 -17.17
N ARG A 351 -3.51 17.91 -15.91
CA ARG A 351 -4.27 18.41 -14.76
C ARG A 351 -4.40 19.94 -14.81
N ALA A 352 -3.32 20.65 -15.12
CA ALA A 352 -3.36 22.11 -15.27
C ALA A 352 -4.35 22.52 -16.38
N ALA A 353 -4.35 21.81 -17.50
CA ALA A 353 -5.30 22.02 -18.60
C ALA A 353 -6.76 21.77 -18.16
N ARG A 354 -7.04 20.69 -17.44
CA ARG A 354 -8.39 20.39 -16.90
C ARG A 354 -8.85 21.43 -15.89
N ARG A 355 -7.98 21.90 -14.98
CA ARG A 355 -8.30 23.01 -14.05
C ARG A 355 -8.64 24.29 -14.80
N ALA A 356 -7.87 24.64 -15.82
CA ALA A 356 -8.14 25.82 -16.64
C ALA A 356 -9.51 25.71 -17.35
N GLN A 357 -9.83 24.56 -17.91
CA GLN A 357 -11.12 24.29 -18.56
C GLN A 357 -12.28 24.38 -17.56
N THR A 358 -12.14 23.82 -16.36
CA THR A 358 -13.16 23.90 -15.30
C THR A 358 -13.41 25.34 -14.86
N ILE A 359 -12.35 26.15 -14.74
CA ILE A 359 -12.45 27.57 -14.40
C ILE A 359 -13.18 28.33 -15.52
N GLN A 360 -12.86 28.07 -16.79
CA GLN A 360 -13.54 28.67 -17.93
C GLN A 360 -15.02 28.31 -17.96
N THR A 361 -15.37 27.03 -17.75
CA THR A 361 -16.78 26.56 -17.72
C THR A 361 -17.56 27.24 -16.59
N ARG A 362 -16.96 27.36 -15.38
CA ARG A 362 -17.59 28.06 -14.25
C ARG A 362 -17.79 29.56 -14.53
N LYS A 363 -16.82 30.22 -15.18
CA LYS A 363 -16.95 31.63 -15.60
C LYS A 363 -18.04 31.81 -16.63
N ALA A 364 -18.12 30.95 -17.65
CA ALA A 364 -19.19 30.96 -18.64
C ALA A 364 -20.57 30.78 -18.00
N SER A 365 -20.73 29.81 -17.14
CA SER A 365 -21.99 29.54 -16.41
C SER A 365 -22.39 30.73 -15.51
N ALA A 366 -21.43 31.40 -14.84
CA ALA A 366 -21.72 32.60 -14.04
C ALA A 366 -22.17 33.80 -14.91
N VAL A 367 -21.56 33.99 -16.08
CA VAL A 367 -21.97 35.05 -17.05
C VAL A 367 -23.39 34.77 -17.57
N ASP A 368 -23.69 33.50 -17.89
CA ASP A 368 -25.04 33.12 -18.37
C ASP A 368 -26.10 33.31 -17.27
N ALA A 369 -25.80 32.96 -16.02
CA ALA A 369 -26.66 33.21 -14.88
C ALA A 369 -26.90 34.71 -14.66
N GLN A 370 -25.87 35.56 -14.83
CA GLN A 370 -25.98 37.01 -14.71
C GLN A 370 -26.82 37.61 -15.83
N ARG A 371 -26.68 37.11 -17.06
CA ARG A 371 -27.53 37.51 -18.22
C ARG A 371 -28.98 37.12 -18.04
N ALA A 372 -29.23 35.92 -17.49
CA ALA A 372 -30.60 35.44 -17.17
C ALA A 372 -31.26 36.34 -16.11
N PHE A 373 -30.53 36.70 -15.06
CA PHE A 373 -31.00 37.61 -14.01
C PHE A 373 -31.31 39.00 -14.57
N GLN A 374 -30.45 39.59 -15.43
CA GLN A 374 -30.68 40.87 -16.08
C GLN A 374 -31.90 40.87 -17.02
N LYS A 375 -32.19 39.76 -17.70
CA LYS A 375 -33.40 39.64 -18.52
C LYS A 375 -34.69 39.59 -17.68
N GLN A 376 -34.67 39.04 -16.49
CA GLN A 376 -35.81 38.98 -15.57
C GLN A 376 -36.07 40.33 -14.87
N THR A 377 -35.07 41.21 -14.74
CA THR A 377 -35.20 42.50 -14.08
C THR A 377 -35.36 43.67 -15.06
N ALA A 378 -35.40 43.40 -16.37
CA ALA A 378 -35.66 44.44 -17.35
C ALA A 378 -37.10 44.96 -17.21
N PRO A 379 -37.34 46.30 -17.12
CA PRO A 379 -38.70 46.83 -17.02
C PRO A 379 -39.51 46.51 -18.28
N VAL A 380 -40.69 45.96 -18.06
CA VAL A 380 -41.67 45.72 -19.15
C VAL A 380 -42.05 47.09 -19.71
N ARG A 381 -41.63 47.38 -20.94
CA ARG A 381 -42.10 48.55 -21.69
C ARG A 381 -43.57 48.34 -22.00
N ASP A 382 -44.43 49.02 -21.25
CA ASP A 382 -45.89 49.04 -21.49
C ASP A 382 -46.13 49.81 -22.80
N SER A 383 -46.48 49.09 -23.86
CA SER A 383 -46.79 49.60 -25.18
C SER A 383 -48.27 49.93 -25.34
N ARG A 384 -48.90 50.53 -24.30
CA ARG A 384 -50.29 51.04 -24.37
C ARG A 384 -50.36 52.46 -23.92
N LEU A 385 -49.89 53.39 -24.79
CA LEU A 385 -50.34 54.77 -24.80
C LEU A 385 -50.92 55.01 -26.18
N THR A 386 -52.21 54.63 -26.38
CA THR A 386 -53.04 55.19 -27.44
C THR A 386 -53.58 56.50 -26.92
N THR A 387 -53.20 57.56 -27.57
CA THR A 387 -53.76 58.91 -27.42
C THR A 387 -55.26 58.96 -27.74
N PRO A 388 -56.07 59.70 -26.96
CA PRO A 388 -57.46 59.97 -27.30
C PRO A 388 -57.53 61.23 -28.16
N THR A 389 -57.87 61.11 -29.42
CA THR A 389 -58.39 62.24 -30.21
C THR A 389 -59.38 61.68 -31.26
N ASP A 390 -60.59 62.24 -31.18
CA ASP A 390 -61.65 62.35 -32.13
C ASP A 390 -62.96 61.63 -31.73
N LEU A 391 -63.64 62.35 -30.86
CA LEU A 391 -65.10 62.36 -30.76
C LEU A 391 -65.58 63.66 -31.38
N MET A 392 -66.03 63.64 -32.66
CA MET A 392 -67.05 64.58 -33.16
C MET A 392 -67.66 64.06 -34.48
N LEU A 393 -69.04 64.08 -34.51
CA LEU A 393 -69.97 64.10 -35.65
C LEU A 393 -70.27 62.80 -36.36
N ARG A 394 -71.30 62.19 -36.07
CA ARG A 394 -72.74 62.17 -36.45
C ARG A 394 -73.41 60.87 -35.96
#